data_42948909e471611bb69934d17fc9a46a
#
_entry.id   42948909e471611bb69934d17fc9a46a
#
_cell.length_a   1.000
_cell.length_b   1.000
_cell.length_c   1.000
_cell.angle_alpha   90.00
_cell.angle_beta   90.00
_cell.angle_gamma   90.00
#
_symmetry.space_group_name_H-M   'P 1'
#
loop_
_entity.id
_entity.type
_entity.pdbx_description
1 polymer ?
#
loop_
_entity_poly.entity_id
_entity_poly.type
_entity_poly.pdbx_seq_one_letter_code
_entity_poly.pdbx_strand_id
1 'polypeptide(L)'
;MKPAALVLALAVVAGVNPDTSAVFEKGTIPTLSVMSVEVGGGEVLLEVSVDKTGAVTAMTPLRETATFTERMTQAVKTWHFKPAEADIPAVRRKPGGPTTEAIDSRVLVAGVFRRPSVIGVTFGEPIKDVASASTDIPFPTNLVTPPYPPGTMSPGVVLVEVRIDASGGVTEAKVRVPSPGFDSAALSTARQWRFRPAKPGGMAATSVAYIVFGFPVPKG
;
A
#
# COMPACT_ATOMS: atom_id res chain seq x y z
N MET A 1 -43.62 36.88 1.88
CA MET A 1 -42.79 35.74 2.26
C MET A 1 -41.96 35.35 1.04
N LYS A 2 -40.66 35.59 1.04
CA LYS A 2 -39.74 35.17 -0.04
C LYS A 2 -39.20 33.79 0.28
N PRO A 3 -39.18 32.83 -0.65
CA PRO A 3 -38.51 31.53 -0.41
C PRO A 3 -36.98 31.70 -0.43
N ALA A 4 -36.34 31.23 0.63
CA ALA A 4 -34.91 31.14 0.68
C ALA A 4 -34.46 29.95 -0.21
N ALA A 5 -33.70 30.26 -1.26
CA ALA A 5 -33.05 29.23 -2.07
C ALA A 5 -31.93 28.58 -1.30
N LEU A 6 -32.08 27.31 -0.98
CA LEU A 6 -31.03 26.44 -0.42
C LEU A 6 -30.02 26.16 -1.53
N VAL A 7 -28.88 26.84 -1.49
CA VAL A 7 -27.76 26.54 -2.38
C VAL A 7 -27.06 25.31 -1.80
N LEU A 8 -27.33 24.16 -2.38
CA LEU A 8 -26.60 22.91 -2.09
C LEU A 8 -25.19 23.05 -2.73
N ALA A 9 -24.21 23.35 -1.92
CA ALA A 9 -22.82 23.32 -2.37
C ALA A 9 -22.43 21.88 -2.64
N LEU A 10 -22.40 21.48 -3.91
CA LEU A 10 -21.81 20.22 -4.34
C LEU A 10 -20.30 20.34 -4.12
N ALA A 11 -19.77 19.70 -3.06
CA ALA A 11 -18.35 19.53 -2.90
C ALA A 11 -17.88 18.60 -4.02
N VAL A 12 -17.27 19.15 -5.07
CA VAL A 12 -16.53 18.38 -6.06
C VAL A 12 -15.31 17.83 -5.34
N VAL A 13 -15.38 16.58 -4.94
CA VAL A 13 -14.19 15.82 -4.50
C VAL A 13 -13.31 15.70 -5.74
N ALA A 14 -12.27 16.51 -5.81
CA ALA A 14 -11.26 16.40 -6.86
C ALA A 14 -10.68 14.99 -6.81
N GLY A 15 -10.83 14.23 -7.89
CA GLY A 15 -10.23 12.91 -8.00
C GLY A 15 -8.72 13.05 -7.79
N VAL A 16 -8.16 12.28 -6.85
CA VAL A 16 -6.71 12.25 -6.62
C VAL A 16 -6.07 11.68 -7.89
N ASN A 17 -5.26 12.49 -8.56
CA ASN A 17 -4.46 12.03 -9.69
C ASN A 17 -3.40 11.05 -9.15
N PRO A 18 -3.21 9.85 -9.73
CA PRO A 18 -2.25 8.86 -9.24
C PRO A 18 -0.80 9.36 -9.22
N ASP A 19 -0.45 10.32 -10.08
CA ASP A 19 0.87 10.95 -10.05
C ASP A 19 1.07 11.87 -8.84
N THR A 20 0.01 12.14 -8.10
CA THR A 20 -0.04 12.96 -6.88
C THR A 20 -0.29 12.14 -5.61
N SER A 21 -0.24 10.81 -5.67
CA SER A 21 -0.37 9.93 -4.51
C SER A 21 0.81 10.09 -3.54
N ALA A 22 0.59 9.77 -2.26
CA ALA A 22 1.68 9.76 -1.28
C ALA A 22 2.77 8.76 -1.68
N VAL A 23 4.02 9.20 -1.74
CA VAL A 23 5.16 8.41 -2.20
C VAL A 23 6.11 8.15 -1.04
N PHE A 24 6.41 6.87 -0.76
CA PHE A 24 7.35 6.48 0.28
C PHE A 24 8.74 7.09 0.02
N GLU A 25 9.28 7.79 1.00
CA GLU A 25 10.61 8.40 0.95
C GLU A 25 11.60 7.65 1.84
N LYS A 26 11.22 7.40 3.09
CA LYS A 26 12.11 6.78 4.08
C LYS A 26 11.32 6.11 5.21
N GLY A 27 11.96 5.22 5.93
CA GLY A 27 11.43 4.50 7.08
C GLY A 27 12.09 3.16 7.24
N THR A 28 11.86 2.49 8.35
CA THR A 28 12.34 1.14 8.60
C THR A 28 11.38 0.12 8.00
N ILE A 29 11.90 -1.04 7.59
CA ILE A 29 11.07 -2.18 7.23
C ILE A 29 11.17 -3.26 8.32
N PRO A 30 10.15 -4.13 8.45
CA PRO A 30 10.20 -5.22 9.41
C PRO A 30 11.42 -6.11 9.16
N THR A 31 12.11 -6.52 10.22
CA THR A 31 13.20 -7.47 10.12
C THR A 31 12.69 -8.87 10.37
N LEU A 32 13.22 -9.85 9.61
CA LEU A 32 13.02 -11.28 9.86
C LEU A 32 14.22 -11.83 10.62
N SER A 33 13.97 -12.49 11.75
CA SER A 33 15.01 -13.19 12.48
C SER A 33 15.21 -14.59 11.89
N VAL A 34 16.47 -15.01 11.73
CA VAL A 34 16.82 -16.39 11.33
C VAL A 34 16.32 -17.41 12.38
N MET A 35 16.17 -16.95 13.63
CA MET A 35 15.78 -17.77 14.79
C MET A 35 14.27 -17.76 15.06
N SER A 36 13.49 -16.93 14.38
CA SER A 36 12.03 -16.89 14.64
C SER A 36 11.36 -18.14 14.10
N VAL A 37 10.97 -19.00 15.03
CA VAL A 37 10.16 -20.20 14.79
C VAL A 37 8.68 -19.77 14.60
N GLU A 38 8.45 -18.81 13.73
CA GLU A 38 7.08 -18.41 13.39
C GLU A 38 6.52 -19.44 12.41
N VAL A 39 5.91 -20.46 12.98
CA VAL A 39 5.27 -21.53 12.23
C VAL A 39 4.10 -20.97 11.43
N GLY A 40 4.17 -21.12 10.10
CA GLY A 40 3.06 -20.79 9.21
C GLY A 40 3.16 -19.46 8.47
N GLY A 41 3.98 -18.53 8.92
CA GLY A 41 4.06 -17.19 8.32
C GLY A 41 2.83 -16.33 8.63
N GLY A 42 2.66 -15.23 7.93
CA GLY A 42 1.55 -14.32 8.19
C GLY A 42 1.27 -13.33 7.07
N GLU A 43 0.10 -12.75 7.16
CA GLU A 43 -0.37 -11.69 6.28
C GLU A 43 -0.89 -10.53 7.12
N VAL A 44 -0.53 -9.34 6.74
CA VAL A 44 -0.95 -8.11 7.40
C VAL A 44 -1.45 -7.13 6.36
N LEU A 45 -2.62 -6.53 6.58
CA LEU A 45 -3.11 -5.41 5.78
C LEU A 45 -3.36 -4.24 6.71
N LEU A 46 -2.79 -3.10 6.40
CA LEU A 46 -2.96 -1.85 7.15
C LEU A 46 -3.49 -0.76 6.21
N GLU A 47 -4.55 -0.10 6.64
CA GLU A 47 -4.91 1.21 6.11
C GLU A 47 -4.13 2.26 6.88
N VAL A 48 -3.35 3.07 6.19
CA VAL A 48 -2.43 4.05 6.78
C VAL A 48 -2.86 5.45 6.38
N SER A 49 -3.11 6.30 7.36
CA SER A 49 -3.37 7.73 7.14
C SER A 49 -2.06 8.50 7.10
N VAL A 50 -1.89 9.30 6.05
CA VAL A 50 -0.73 10.16 5.83
C VAL A 50 -1.22 11.59 5.76
N ASP A 51 -0.65 12.47 6.58
CA ASP A 51 -1.01 13.88 6.56
C ASP A 51 -0.28 14.66 5.45
N LYS A 52 -0.66 15.92 5.29
CA LYS A 52 -0.08 16.84 4.31
C LYS A 52 1.40 17.17 4.53
N THR A 53 1.99 16.72 5.62
CA THR A 53 3.45 16.83 5.84
C THR A 53 4.19 15.54 5.43
N GLY A 54 3.45 14.48 5.11
CA GLY A 54 3.97 13.16 4.80
C GLY A 54 4.15 12.24 6.00
N ALA A 55 3.70 12.64 7.19
CA ALA A 55 3.80 11.84 8.39
C ALA A 55 2.64 10.83 8.50
N VAL A 56 2.92 9.63 9.03
CA VAL A 56 1.91 8.65 9.38
C VAL A 56 1.21 9.09 10.66
N THR A 57 -0.10 9.31 10.60
CA THR A 57 -0.92 9.82 11.71
C THR A 57 -1.81 8.75 12.34
N ALA A 58 -2.27 7.78 11.55
CA ALA A 58 -3.08 6.67 12.04
C ALA A 58 -2.86 5.40 11.23
N MET A 59 -3.13 4.26 11.82
CA MET A 59 -3.12 2.96 11.15
C MET A 59 -4.29 2.13 11.65
N THR A 60 -5.04 1.56 10.72
CA THR A 60 -6.14 0.64 11.00
C THR A 60 -5.78 -0.73 10.43
N PRO A 61 -5.61 -1.75 11.27
CA PRO A 61 -5.42 -3.11 10.79
C PRO A 61 -6.71 -3.60 10.11
N LEU A 62 -6.58 -4.06 8.86
CA LEU A 62 -7.66 -4.66 8.08
C LEU A 62 -7.56 -6.20 8.07
N ARG A 63 -6.34 -6.71 8.18
CA ARG A 63 -6.03 -8.12 8.39
C ARG A 63 -4.84 -8.24 9.33
N GLU A 64 -5.00 -9.10 10.30
CA GLU A 64 -4.01 -9.26 11.35
C GLU A 64 -3.45 -10.69 11.37
N THR A 65 -2.16 -10.78 11.64
CA THR A 65 -1.49 -12.00 12.08
C THR A 65 -0.63 -11.62 13.27
N ALA A 66 -0.85 -12.25 14.43
CA ALA A 66 -0.08 -12.00 15.65
C ALA A 66 1.42 -11.92 15.35
N THR A 67 2.18 -11.13 16.08
CA THR A 67 3.60 -10.87 15.91
C THR A 67 3.94 -10.08 14.62
N PHE A 68 3.43 -10.49 13.45
CA PHE A 68 3.67 -9.77 12.19
C PHE A 68 2.95 -8.43 12.13
N THR A 69 1.73 -8.35 12.63
CA THR A 69 0.97 -7.09 12.71
C THR A 69 1.72 -6.08 13.58
N GLU A 70 2.22 -6.49 14.74
CA GLU A 70 2.99 -5.61 15.62
C GLU A 70 4.26 -5.11 14.94
N ARG A 71 5.06 -6.00 14.35
CA ARG A 71 6.30 -5.63 13.62
C ARG A 71 6.03 -4.68 12.47
N MET A 72 4.99 -4.95 11.67
CA MET A 72 4.56 -4.08 10.58
C MET A 72 4.15 -2.71 11.11
N THR A 73 3.34 -2.66 12.14
CA THR A 73 2.87 -1.41 12.76
C THR A 73 4.05 -0.59 13.30
N GLN A 74 5.01 -1.22 13.99
CA GLN A 74 6.21 -0.54 14.47
C GLN A 74 7.06 0.02 13.33
N ALA A 75 7.26 -0.75 12.27
CA ALA A 75 8.00 -0.28 11.12
C ALA A 75 7.29 0.88 10.39
N VAL A 76 6.01 0.71 10.06
CA VAL A 76 5.21 1.70 9.31
C VAL A 76 5.07 3.02 10.08
N LYS A 77 5.06 3.01 11.41
CA LYS A 77 5.11 4.25 12.22
C LYS A 77 6.30 5.14 11.91
N THR A 78 7.41 4.56 11.45
CA THR A 78 8.63 5.32 11.10
C THR A 78 8.62 5.83 9.67
N TRP A 79 7.60 5.48 8.87
CA TRP A 79 7.57 5.86 7.47
C TRP A 79 7.24 7.33 7.32
N HIS A 80 7.90 7.91 6.35
CA HIS A 80 7.66 9.27 5.89
C HIS A 80 7.44 9.23 4.38
N PHE A 81 6.43 9.96 3.94
CA PHE A 81 6.04 10.03 2.55
C PHE A 81 6.24 11.45 2.01
N LYS A 82 6.56 11.58 0.72
CA LYS A 82 6.17 12.77 0.00
C LYS A 82 4.64 12.80 0.03
N PRO A 83 4.00 13.88 0.55
CA PRO A 83 2.54 13.89 0.71
C PRO A 83 1.83 13.78 -0.64
N ALA A 84 0.59 13.31 -0.61
CA ALA A 84 -0.29 13.40 -1.76
C ALA A 84 -0.60 14.86 -2.09
N GLU A 85 -0.83 15.14 -3.36
CA GLU A 85 -1.17 16.49 -3.83
C GLU A 85 -2.53 16.48 -4.53
N ALA A 86 -3.25 17.58 -4.47
CA ALA A 86 -4.47 17.80 -5.23
C ALA A 86 -4.40 19.11 -5.99
N ASP A 87 -5.08 19.18 -7.13
CA ASP A 87 -5.19 20.40 -7.91
C ASP A 87 -5.93 21.49 -7.11
N ILE A 88 -5.32 22.68 -7.05
CA ILE A 88 -6.00 23.87 -6.52
C ILE A 88 -7.02 24.33 -7.57
N PRO A 89 -8.31 24.43 -7.21
CA PRO A 89 -9.33 24.94 -8.13
C PRO A 89 -8.94 26.33 -8.69
N ALA A 90 -9.20 26.55 -9.97
CA ALA A 90 -8.81 27.79 -10.68
C ALA A 90 -9.23 29.07 -9.93
N VAL A 91 -10.41 29.04 -9.29
CA VAL A 91 -10.94 30.16 -8.48
C VAL A 91 -10.13 30.49 -7.24
N ARG A 92 -9.29 29.58 -6.76
CA ARG A 92 -8.39 29.76 -5.59
C ARG A 92 -6.93 30.00 -5.99
N ARG A 93 -6.58 29.83 -7.27
CA ARG A 93 -5.19 29.99 -7.74
C ARG A 93 -4.79 31.47 -7.74
N LYS A 94 -3.63 31.76 -7.17
CA LYS A 94 -2.99 33.07 -7.31
C LYS A 94 -2.22 33.11 -8.64
N PRO A 95 -2.18 34.26 -9.35
CA PRO A 95 -1.34 34.40 -10.53
C PRO A 95 0.13 34.07 -10.23
N GLY A 96 0.70 33.12 -10.99
CA GLY A 96 2.09 32.64 -10.77
C GLY A 96 2.31 31.76 -9.54
N GLY A 97 1.25 31.41 -8.80
CA GLY A 97 1.33 30.52 -7.64
C GLY A 97 1.28 29.04 -7.99
N PRO A 98 1.41 28.14 -6.99
CA PRO A 98 1.35 26.71 -7.19
C PRO A 98 0.00 26.27 -7.76
N THR A 99 -0.01 25.20 -8.56
CA THR A 99 -1.20 24.61 -9.14
C THR A 99 -1.77 23.47 -8.30
N THR A 100 -0.94 22.92 -7.39
CA THR A 100 -1.29 21.81 -6.48
C THR A 100 -1.06 22.21 -5.03
N GLU A 101 -1.72 21.56 -4.13
CA GLU A 101 -1.54 21.66 -2.67
C GLU A 101 -1.45 20.27 -2.05
N ALA A 102 -0.61 20.15 -1.00
CA ALA A 102 -0.50 18.91 -0.24
C ALA A 102 -1.79 18.63 0.52
N ILE A 103 -2.25 17.38 0.48
CA ILE A 103 -3.49 16.92 1.13
C ILE A 103 -3.23 15.72 2.02
N ASP A 104 -4.12 15.53 3.00
CA ASP A 104 -4.20 14.28 3.75
C ASP A 104 -4.65 13.16 2.81
N SER A 105 -4.09 11.97 3.01
CA SER A 105 -4.36 10.82 2.15
C SER A 105 -4.35 9.52 2.94
N ARG A 106 -4.77 8.45 2.28
CA ARG A 106 -4.70 7.09 2.81
C ARG A 106 -4.00 6.19 1.81
N VAL A 107 -3.20 5.25 2.33
CA VAL A 107 -2.53 4.25 1.51
C VAL A 107 -2.75 2.87 2.11
N LEU A 108 -2.77 1.86 1.25
CA LEU A 108 -2.71 0.47 1.68
C LEU A 108 -1.25 0.06 1.85
N VAL A 109 -0.95 -0.54 3.01
CA VAL A 109 0.32 -1.24 3.24
C VAL A 109 0.01 -2.70 3.54
N ALA A 110 0.48 -3.59 2.67
CA ALA A 110 0.32 -5.04 2.80
C ALA A 110 1.66 -5.68 3.19
N GLY A 111 1.64 -6.68 4.05
CA GLY A 111 2.79 -7.51 4.40
C GLY A 111 2.47 -8.98 4.13
N VAL A 112 3.39 -9.69 3.46
CA VAL A 112 3.30 -11.14 3.25
C VAL A 112 4.57 -11.79 3.73
N PHE A 113 4.44 -12.62 4.76
CA PHE A 113 5.54 -13.30 5.46
C PHE A 113 5.37 -14.82 5.45
N ARG A 114 4.58 -15.34 4.53
CA ARG A 114 4.37 -16.79 4.38
C ARG A 114 5.67 -17.48 3.98
N ARG A 115 5.78 -18.76 4.32
CA ARG A 115 6.86 -19.59 3.82
C ARG A 115 6.85 -19.59 2.30
N PRO A 116 7.93 -19.18 1.65
CA PRO A 116 7.99 -19.20 0.20
C PRO A 116 8.13 -20.65 -0.29
N SER A 117 7.52 -20.91 -1.45
CA SER A 117 7.81 -22.12 -2.22
C SER A 117 9.18 -22.01 -2.89
N VAL A 118 9.87 -23.14 -3.03
CA VAL A 118 11.11 -23.20 -3.84
C VAL A 118 10.82 -23.46 -5.33
N ILE A 119 9.57 -23.74 -5.69
CA ILE A 119 9.18 -24.17 -7.04
C ILE A 119 8.51 -23.05 -7.83
N GLY A 120 7.92 -22.04 -7.18
CA GLY A 120 7.21 -20.94 -7.83
C GLY A 120 6.38 -20.10 -6.86
N VAL A 121 5.59 -19.19 -7.40
CA VAL A 121 4.68 -18.38 -6.58
C VAL A 121 3.58 -19.22 -5.96
N THR A 122 3.15 -18.84 -4.78
CA THR A 122 2.00 -19.46 -4.11
C THR A 122 0.87 -18.43 -4.02
N PHE A 123 -0.30 -18.82 -4.51
CA PHE A 123 -1.52 -18.02 -4.38
C PHE A 123 -2.16 -18.33 -3.02
N GLY A 124 -2.45 -17.27 -2.26
CA GLY A 124 -3.25 -17.37 -1.05
C GLY A 124 -4.73 -17.54 -1.35
N GLU A 125 -5.50 -17.84 -0.31
CA GLU A 125 -6.95 -17.82 -0.39
C GLU A 125 -7.46 -16.43 -0.80
N PRO A 126 -8.55 -16.34 -1.60
CA PRO A 126 -9.17 -15.07 -1.91
C PRO A 126 -9.52 -14.29 -0.63
N ILE A 127 -9.20 -13.01 -0.62
CA ILE A 127 -9.48 -12.17 0.53
C ILE A 127 -10.87 -11.56 0.36
N LYS A 128 -11.73 -11.77 1.35
CA LYS A 128 -13.00 -11.04 1.43
C LYS A 128 -12.70 -9.61 1.85
N ASP A 129 -13.30 -8.66 1.12
CA ASP A 129 -13.23 -7.25 1.48
C ASP A 129 -13.80 -7.05 2.89
N VAL A 130 -13.08 -6.32 3.72
CA VAL A 130 -13.57 -6.02 5.08
C VAL A 130 -14.43 -4.77 5.07
N ALA A 131 -15.56 -4.82 5.74
CA ALA A 131 -16.53 -3.71 5.76
C ALA A 131 -15.94 -2.40 6.34
N SER A 132 -14.88 -2.50 7.16
CA SER A 132 -14.18 -1.34 7.72
C SER A 132 -13.15 -0.71 6.80
N ALA A 133 -12.76 -1.38 5.70
CA ALA A 133 -11.80 -0.84 4.75
C ALA A 133 -12.41 0.35 4.00
N SER A 134 -11.67 1.46 3.93
CA SER A 134 -12.08 2.61 3.12
C SER A 134 -12.16 2.23 1.65
N THR A 135 -13.14 2.80 0.95
CA THR A 135 -13.21 2.70 -0.51
C THR A 135 -12.19 3.57 -1.21
N ASP A 136 -11.56 4.52 -0.52
CA ASP A 136 -10.56 5.43 -1.09
C ASP A 136 -9.21 4.78 -1.33
N ILE A 137 -8.98 3.58 -0.75
CA ILE A 137 -7.78 2.77 -0.98
C ILE A 137 -8.08 1.55 -1.85
N PRO A 138 -7.07 1.04 -2.59
CA PRO A 138 -7.19 -0.26 -3.24
C PRO A 138 -7.23 -1.36 -2.17
N PHE A 139 -7.93 -2.47 -2.44
CA PHE A 139 -7.99 -3.60 -1.52
C PHE A 139 -7.60 -4.89 -2.26
N PRO A 140 -6.60 -5.67 -1.79
CA PRO A 140 -6.15 -6.85 -2.50
C PRO A 140 -7.22 -7.95 -2.50
N THR A 141 -7.49 -8.51 -3.67
CA THR A 141 -8.41 -9.64 -3.83
C THR A 141 -7.69 -10.99 -3.76
N ASN A 142 -6.38 -10.98 -3.97
CA ASN A 142 -5.51 -12.13 -3.76
C ASN A 142 -4.19 -11.66 -3.12
N LEU A 143 -3.53 -12.56 -2.40
CA LEU A 143 -2.18 -12.37 -1.89
C LEU A 143 -1.29 -13.43 -2.52
N VAL A 144 -0.37 -13.00 -3.35
CA VAL A 144 0.60 -13.89 -3.98
C VAL A 144 1.90 -13.83 -3.21
N THR A 145 2.41 -14.99 -2.80
CA THR A 145 3.67 -15.14 -2.08
C THR A 145 4.80 -15.42 -3.09
N PRO A 146 5.92 -14.69 -3.04
CA PRO A 146 7.03 -14.93 -3.93
C PRO A 146 7.71 -16.28 -3.68
N PRO A 147 8.33 -16.91 -4.71
CA PRO A 147 9.22 -18.03 -4.52
C PRO A 147 10.49 -17.58 -3.79
N TYR A 148 11.10 -18.49 -3.04
CA TYR A 148 12.41 -18.22 -2.45
C TYR A 148 13.49 -18.30 -3.51
N PRO A 149 14.32 -17.25 -3.68
CA PRO A 149 15.33 -17.25 -4.72
C PRO A 149 16.39 -18.34 -4.49
N PRO A 150 16.75 -19.11 -5.53
CA PRO A 150 17.79 -20.13 -5.41
C PRO A 150 19.16 -19.50 -5.07
N GLY A 151 19.93 -20.19 -4.27
CA GLY A 151 21.29 -19.76 -3.86
C GLY A 151 21.32 -18.74 -2.73
N THR A 152 20.16 -18.30 -2.19
CA THR A 152 20.10 -17.50 -0.97
C THR A 152 19.98 -18.40 0.24
N MET A 153 20.64 -18.02 1.36
CA MET A 153 20.62 -18.79 2.61
C MET A 153 20.29 -17.93 3.84
N SER A 154 19.86 -16.70 3.62
CA SER A 154 19.53 -15.73 4.66
C SER A 154 18.13 -15.14 4.42
N PRO A 155 17.43 -14.69 5.47
CA PRO A 155 16.15 -14.03 5.27
C PRO A 155 16.32 -12.69 4.55
N GLY A 156 15.29 -12.27 3.82
CA GLY A 156 15.24 -10.98 3.16
C GLY A 156 13.87 -10.29 3.33
N VAL A 157 13.85 -8.98 3.22
CA VAL A 157 12.61 -8.20 3.19
C VAL A 157 12.72 -7.13 2.12
N VAL A 158 11.73 -7.06 1.23
CA VAL A 158 11.67 -6.09 0.13
C VAL A 158 10.42 -5.26 0.26
N LEU A 159 10.53 -3.94 0.16
CA LEU A 159 9.39 -3.03 0.01
C LEU A 159 9.19 -2.72 -1.47
N VAL A 160 8.02 -3.06 -1.97
CA VAL A 160 7.59 -2.77 -3.35
C VAL A 160 6.43 -1.79 -3.34
N GLU A 161 6.53 -0.73 -4.11
CA GLU A 161 5.41 0.12 -4.47
C GLU A 161 4.75 -0.41 -5.73
N VAL A 162 3.42 -0.47 -5.77
CA VAL A 162 2.65 -0.86 -6.95
C VAL A 162 1.67 0.24 -7.34
N ARG A 163 1.59 0.52 -8.63
CA ARG A 163 0.56 1.36 -9.24
C ARG A 163 -0.55 0.46 -9.76
N ILE A 164 -1.78 0.79 -9.39
CA ILE A 164 -2.97 -0.02 -9.65
C ILE A 164 -3.92 0.83 -10.49
N ASP A 165 -4.37 0.28 -11.61
CA ASP A 165 -5.33 0.96 -12.49
C ASP A 165 -6.78 0.88 -11.97
N ALA A 166 -7.70 1.55 -12.67
CA ALA A 166 -9.11 1.57 -12.33
C ALA A 166 -9.81 0.20 -12.50
N SER A 167 -9.16 -0.80 -13.09
CA SER A 167 -9.65 -2.18 -13.18
C SER A 167 -9.15 -3.07 -12.04
N GLY A 168 -8.21 -2.57 -11.22
CA GLY A 168 -7.56 -3.31 -10.14
C GLY A 168 -6.33 -4.10 -10.57
N GLY A 169 -5.84 -3.90 -11.78
CA GLY A 169 -4.60 -4.49 -12.30
C GLY A 169 -3.37 -3.70 -11.86
N VAL A 170 -2.26 -4.40 -11.58
CA VAL A 170 -0.96 -3.75 -11.34
C VAL A 170 -0.34 -3.39 -12.69
N THR A 171 -0.15 -2.10 -12.92
CA THR A 171 0.46 -1.56 -14.15
C THR A 171 1.95 -1.30 -13.99
N GLU A 172 2.41 -0.99 -12.78
CA GLU A 172 3.81 -0.74 -12.47
C GLU A 172 4.14 -1.30 -11.09
N ALA A 173 5.37 -1.83 -10.93
CA ALA A 173 5.92 -2.25 -9.66
C ALA A 173 7.36 -1.75 -9.54
N LYS A 174 7.71 -1.12 -8.42
CA LYS A 174 9.02 -0.50 -8.16
C LYS A 174 9.52 -0.86 -6.77
N VAL A 175 10.76 -1.32 -6.66
CA VAL A 175 11.41 -1.52 -5.36
C VAL A 175 11.68 -0.17 -4.72
N ARG A 176 11.25 0.02 -3.48
CA ARG A 176 11.52 1.19 -2.64
C ARG A 176 12.63 0.92 -1.63
N VAL A 177 12.61 -0.25 -1.01
CA VAL A 177 13.69 -0.70 -0.13
C VAL A 177 14.16 -2.07 -0.63
N PRO A 178 15.37 -2.15 -1.18
CA PRO A 178 15.89 -3.38 -1.78
C PRO A 178 16.41 -4.36 -0.72
N SER A 179 16.41 -5.63 -1.10
CA SER A 179 17.10 -6.71 -0.40
C SER A 179 17.84 -7.55 -1.45
N PRO A 180 19.17 -7.50 -1.49
CA PRO A 180 19.96 -8.16 -2.54
C PRO A 180 19.60 -9.65 -2.70
N GLY A 181 19.34 -10.07 -3.93
CA GLY A 181 18.91 -11.42 -4.28
C GLY A 181 17.41 -11.67 -4.24
N PHE A 182 16.59 -10.78 -3.63
CA PHE A 182 15.14 -10.97 -3.47
C PHE A 182 14.30 -10.04 -4.34
N ASP A 183 14.86 -8.94 -4.82
CA ASP A 183 14.13 -7.87 -5.51
C ASP A 183 13.39 -8.35 -6.76
N SER A 184 14.03 -9.21 -7.55
CA SER A 184 13.44 -9.75 -8.78
C SER A 184 12.21 -10.60 -8.50
N ALA A 185 12.28 -11.49 -7.49
CA ALA A 185 11.16 -12.33 -7.07
C ALA A 185 10.01 -11.47 -6.52
N ALA A 186 10.32 -10.46 -5.71
CA ALA A 186 9.33 -9.53 -5.17
C ALA A 186 8.61 -8.74 -6.28
N LEU A 187 9.34 -8.16 -7.23
CA LEU A 187 8.77 -7.42 -8.36
C LEU A 187 7.90 -8.29 -9.27
N SER A 188 8.40 -9.48 -9.62
CA SER A 188 7.65 -10.43 -10.45
C SER A 188 6.34 -10.84 -9.79
N THR A 189 6.36 -11.06 -8.47
CA THR A 189 5.18 -11.44 -7.69
C THR A 189 4.20 -10.29 -7.54
N ALA A 190 4.69 -9.08 -7.25
CA ALA A 190 3.85 -7.89 -7.08
C ALA A 190 2.96 -7.63 -8.31
N ARG A 191 3.47 -7.89 -9.52
CA ARG A 191 2.71 -7.74 -10.78
C ARG A 191 1.56 -8.74 -10.93
N GLN A 192 1.55 -9.81 -10.16
CA GLN A 192 0.51 -10.84 -10.19
C GLN A 192 -0.64 -10.56 -9.22
N TRP A 193 -0.47 -9.57 -8.34
CA TRP A 193 -1.53 -9.16 -7.45
C TRP A 193 -2.70 -8.54 -8.21
N ARG A 194 -3.88 -8.68 -7.63
CA ARG A 194 -5.12 -8.07 -8.13
C ARG A 194 -5.81 -7.37 -6.97
N PHE A 195 -6.47 -6.28 -7.29
CA PHE A 195 -7.10 -5.41 -6.29
C PHE A 195 -8.54 -5.08 -6.69
N ARG A 196 -9.38 -4.88 -5.70
CA ARG A 196 -10.52 -4.00 -5.84
C ARG A 196 -9.95 -2.58 -5.99
N PRO A 197 -10.27 -1.84 -7.06
CA PRO A 197 -9.69 -0.53 -7.26
C PRO A 197 -10.16 0.46 -6.17
N ALA A 198 -9.33 1.46 -5.90
CA ALA A 198 -9.74 2.60 -5.09
C ALA A 198 -10.88 3.36 -5.78
N LYS A 199 -11.80 3.90 -5.00
CA LYS A 199 -12.97 4.67 -5.49
C LYS A 199 -13.12 5.99 -4.72
N PRO A 200 -12.14 6.89 -4.75
CA PRO A 200 -12.28 8.20 -4.15
C PRO A 200 -13.44 8.94 -4.79
N GLY A 201 -14.37 9.44 -3.97
CA GLY A 201 -15.59 10.07 -4.48
C GLY A 201 -16.54 9.12 -5.25
N GLY A 202 -16.40 7.79 -5.05
CA GLY A 202 -17.27 6.78 -5.64
C GLY A 202 -16.87 6.28 -7.04
N MET A 203 -15.88 6.88 -7.69
CA MET A 203 -15.40 6.49 -9.02
C MET A 203 -14.08 5.72 -8.92
N ALA A 204 -13.96 4.62 -9.70
CA ALA A 204 -12.73 3.86 -9.76
C ALA A 204 -11.59 4.72 -10.33
N ALA A 205 -10.46 4.74 -9.62
CA ALA A 205 -9.31 5.55 -9.96
C ALA A 205 -8.02 4.75 -9.86
N THR A 206 -7.00 5.22 -10.56
CA THR A 206 -5.63 4.73 -10.37
C THR A 206 -5.16 5.08 -8.96
N SER A 207 -4.42 4.19 -8.34
CA SER A 207 -3.97 4.32 -6.95
C SER A 207 -2.61 3.67 -6.73
N VAL A 208 -2.03 3.90 -5.55
CA VAL A 208 -0.76 3.30 -5.15
C VAL A 208 -0.98 2.47 -3.89
N ALA A 209 -0.26 1.36 -3.79
CA ALA A 209 -0.16 0.56 -2.58
C ALA A 209 1.30 0.13 -2.35
N TYR A 210 1.59 -0.28 -1.13
CA TYR A 210 2.90 -0.73 -0.71
C TYR A 210 2.82 -2.18 -0.25
N ILE A 211 3.74 -3.01 -0.74
CA ILE A 211 3.79 -4.43 -0.40
C ILE A 211 5.15 -4.75 0.21
N VAL A 212 5.15 -5.23 1.45
CA VAL A 212 6.31 -5.76 2.14
C VAL A 212 6.34 -7.27 1.93
N PHE A 213 7.29 -7.75 1.15
CA PHE A 213 7.54 -9.18 0.99
C PHE A 213 8.63 -9.63 1.96
N GLY A 214 8.27 -10.51 2.87
CA GLY A 214 9.22 -11.20 3.74
C GLY A 214 9.57 -12.57 3.18
N PHE A 215 10.86 -12.87 3.15
CA PHE A 215 11.43 -14.14 2.71
C PHE A 215 12.07 -14.84 3.90
N PRO A 216 11.30 -15.54 4.74
CA PRO A 216 11.87 -16.38 5.78
C PRO A 216 12.65 -17.52 5.14
N VAL A 217 13.74 -17.94 5.78
CA VAL A 217 14.55 -19.06 5.27
C VAL A 217 13.67 -20.32 5.19
N PRO A 218 13.64 -21.03 4.05
CA PRO A 218 12.94 -22.30 3.94
C PRO A 218 13.53 -23.30 4.96
N LYS A 219 12.68 -23.95 5.73
CA LYS A 219 13.10 -25.09 6.54
C LYS A 219 13.02 -26.32 5.65
N GLY A 220 14.12 -27.03 5.52
CA GLY A 220 14.19 -28.33 4.88
C GLY A 220 13.32 -29.36 5.61
#